data_d856ef3b967643079c36849f0856574b
#
_entry.id   d856ef3b967643079c36849f0856574b
#
_cell.length_a   1.000
_cell.length_b   1.000
_cell.length_c   1.000
_cell.angle_alpha   90.00
_cell.angle_beta   90.00
_cell.angle_gamma   90.00
#
_symmetry.space_group_name_H-M   'P 1'
#
loop_
_entity.id
_entity.type
_entity.pdbx_description
1 polymer ?
#
loop_
_entity_poly.entity_id
_entity_poly.type
_entity_poly.pdbx_seq_one_letter_code
_entity_poly.pdbx_strand_id
1 'polypeptide(L)'
;MQKFRELYFYDEDFVLFLNVQPLAIRKKFNKFFKFIQEIDRVPINYFKKIQNSKGLYEIRISLGTNIWRVFCFFEANRIVVVLNGYLKKEMRTSPREIEKAIKLMNRYYEEKK
;
A
#
# COMPACT_ATOMS: atom_id res chain seq x y z
N MET A 1 0.09 7.17 21.96
CA MET A 1 1.00 7.67 20.96
C MET A 1 0.29 8.53 19.93
N GLN A 2 0.94 9.58 19.47
CA GLN A 2 0.34 10.51 18.51
C GLN A 2 0.30 9.87 17.13
N LYS A 3 -0.83 10.01 16.46
CA LYS A 3 -0.97 9.59 15.06
C LYS A 3 -0.81 10.78 14.14
N PHE A 4 0.04 10.65 13.14
CA PHE A 4 0.23 11.67 12.12
C PHE A 4 -0.64 11.42 10.90
N ARG A 5 -1.07 10.16 10.68
CA ARG A 5 -1.88 9.77 9.52
C ARG A 5 -2.92 8.75 9.90
N GLU A 6 -4.04 8.80 9.17
CA GLU A 6 -5.05 7.76 9.23
C GLU A 6 -4.76 6.75 8.12
N LEU A 7 -5.17 5.52 8.33
CA LEU A 7 -5.03 4.44 7.35
C LEU A 7 -6.41 4.04 6.87
N TYR A 8 -6.58 3.99 5.55
CA TYR A 8 -7.86 3.62 4.96
C TYR A 8 -7.68 2.55 3.90
N PHE A 9 -8.27 1.38 4.12
CA PHE A 9 -8.26 0.28 3.16
C PHE A 9 -9.44 0.45 2.22
N TYR A 10 -9.17 0.92 1.02
CA TYR A 10 -10.22 1.21 0.05
C TYR A 10 -10.73 -0.02 -0.67
N ASP A 11 -9.84 -0.98 -0.98
CA ASP A 11 -10.17 -2.18 -1.74
C ASP A 11 -10.44 -3.36 -0.81
N GLU A 12 -11.69 -3.82 -0.77
CA GLU A 12 -12.08 -4.97 0.07
C GLU A 12 -11.35 -6.24 -0.35
N ASP A 13 -11.07 -6.41 -1.64
CA ASP A 13 -10.34 -7.58 -2.12
C ASP A 13 -8.95 -7.65 -1.53
N PHE A 14 -8.31 -6.50 -1.30
CA PHE A 14 -7.02 -6.48 -0.64
C PHE A 14 -7.12 -6.92 0.81
N VAL A 15 -8.15 -6.50 1.52
CA VAL A 15 -8.35 -6.90 2.92
C VAL A 15 -8.50 -8.42 3.01
N LEU A 16 -9.29 -8.99 2.11
CA LEU A 16 -9.45 -10.45 2.04
C LEU A 16 -8.12 -11.13 1.70
N PHE A 17 -7.39 -10.59 0.74
CA PHE A 17 -6.08 -11.11 0.37
C PHE A 17 -5.13 -11.11 1.57
N LEU A 18 -5.09 -10.00 2.32
CA LEU A 18 -4.21 -9.88 3.48
C LEU A 18 -4.58 -10.88 4.58
N ASN A 19 -5.87 -11.09 4.81
CA ASN A 19 -6.36 -11.95 5.88
C ASN A 19 -6.02 -13.42 5.68
N VAL A 20 -5.80 -13.86 4.44
CA VAL A 20 -5.44 -15.26 4.16
C VAL A 20 -3.92 -15.48 4.05
N GLN A 21 -3.12 -14.44 4.23
CA GLN A 21 -1.67 -14.60 4.20
C GLN A 21 -1.15 -15.25 5.48
N PRO A 22 0.05 -15.86 5.45
CA PRO A 22 0.65 -16.46 6.65
C PRO A 22 0.75 -15.43 7.79
N LEU A 23 0.62 -15.92 9.02
CA LEU A 23 0.66 -15.04 10.20
C LEU A 23 1.89 -14.15 10.25
N ALA A 24 3.05 -14.69 9.88
CA ALA A 24 4.30 -13.91 9.88
C ALA A 24 4.22 -12.70 8.97
N ILE A 25 3.57 -12.83 7.80
CA ILE A 25 3.39 -11.73 6.85
C ILE A 25 2.36 -10.74 7.38
N ARG A 26 1.25 -11.23 7.92
CA ARG A 26 0.22 -10.34 8.48
C ARG A 26 0.80 -9.48 9.59
N LYS A 27 1.66 -10.06 10.44
CA LYS A 27 2.34 -9.30 11.51
C LYS A 27 3.27 -8.23 10.94
N LYS A 28 4.00 -8.54 9.86
CA LYS A 28 4.87 -7.56 9.21
C LYS A 28 4.08 -6.39 8.63
N PHE A 29 2.96 -6.68 7.97
CA PHE A 29 2.10 -5.63 7.43
C PHE A 29 1.53 -4.76 8.55
N ASN A 30 1.04 -5.37 9.61
CA ASN A 30 0.45 -4.62 10.72
C ASN A 30 1.48 -3.72 11.39
N LYS A 31 2.70 -4.21 11.57
CA LYS A 31 3.79 -3.43 12.15
C LYS A 31 4.15 -2.25 11.24
N PHE A 32 4.18 -2.48 9.95
CA PHE A 32 4.49 -1.44 8.97
C PHE A 32 3.40 -0.37 8.94
N PHE A 33 2.14 -0.78 8.91
CA PHE A 33 1.02 0.15 8.90
C PHE A 33 0.98 0.99 10.18
N LYS A 34 1.27 0.39 11.32
CA LYS A 34 1.35 1.12 12.58
C LYS A 34 2.47 2.16 12.53
N PHE A 35 3.62 1.76 12.00
CA PHE A 35 4.77 2.65 11.85
C PHE A 35 4.43 3.89 11.01
N ILE A 36 3.75 3.70 9.87
CA ILE A 36 3.37 4.81 9.00
C ILE A 36 2.46 5.81 9.72
N GLN A 37 1.56 5.32 10.56
CA GLN A 37 0.63 6.18 11.27
C GLN A 37 1.31 7.00 12.36
N GLU A 38 2.37 6.47 12.95
CA GLU A 38 3.02 7.06 14.13
C GLU A 38 4.25 7.89 13.81
N ILE A 39 4.75 7.86 12.58
CA ILE A 39 5.95 8.60 12.19
C ILE A 39 5.56 9.90 11.48
N ASP A 40 6.26 11.01 11.81
CA ASP A 40 5.97 12.30 11.20
C ASP A 40 6.32 12.32 9.70
N ARG A 41 7.56 12.01 9.36
CA ARG A 41 8.01 11.96 7.98
C ARG A 41 8.17 10.53 7.51
N VAL A 42 7.52 10.21 6.40
CA VAL A 42 7.60 8.86 5.84
C VAL A 42 8.95 8.69 5.15
N PRO A 43 9.77 7.72 5.57
CA PRO A 43 11.06 7.46 4.92
C PRO A 43 10.86 6.95 3.49
N ILE A 44 11.56 7.56 2.56
CA ILE A 44 11.51 7.18 1.14
C ILE A 44 11.88 5.71 0.92
N ASN A 45 12.73 5.16 1.80
CA ASN A 45 13.21 3.78 1.67
C ASN A 45 12.09 2.74 1.67
N TYR A 46 10.97 3.04 2.32
CA TYR A 46 9.86 2.08 2.44
C TYR A 46 8.78 2.27 1.40
N PHE A 47 8.83 3.38 0.64
CA PHE A 47 7.82 3.72 -0.35
C PHE A 47 8.50 4.02 -1.66
N LYS A 48 8.29 3.16 -2.64
CA LYS A 48 8.80 3.40 -3.99
C LYS A 48 7.75 4.16 -4.78
N LYS A 49 8.10 5.37 -5.23
CA LYS A 49 7.21 6.15 -6.07
C LYS A 49 7.09 5.48 -7.44
N ILE A 50 5.87 5.30 -7.91
CA ILE A 50 5.62 4.73 -9.24
C ILE A 50 5.61 5.88 -10.25
N GLN A 51 6.51 5.80 -11.23
CA GLN A 51 6.64 6.83 -12.25
C GLN A 51 5.36 6.97 -13.07
N ASN A 52 5.02 8.21 -13.42
CA ASN A 52 3.86 8.52 -14.27
C ASN A 52 2.52 8.06 -13.72
N SER A 53 2.41 7.95 -12.40
CA SER A 53 1.22 7.40 -11.75
C SER A 53 0.37 8.41 -10.98
N LYS A 54 0.75 9.68 -11.02
CA LYS A 54 0.02 10.75 -10.32
C LYS A 54 0.02 10.58 -8.79
N GLY A 55 1.10 10.06 -8.22
CA GLY A 55 1.25 9.96 -6.77
C GLY A 55 1.09 8.59 -6.17
N LEU A 56 1.08 7.55 -7.00
CA LEU A 56 1.02 6.18 -6.52
C LEU A 56 2.35 5.74 -5.94
N TYR A 57 2.31 5.01 -4.83
CA TYR A 57 3.49 4.44 -4.18
C TYR A 57 3.35 2.95 -4.01
N GLU A 58 4.48 2.24 -4.01
CA GLU A 58 4.53 0.81 -3.79
C GLU A 58 5.25 0.53 -2.47
N ILE A 59 4.60 -0.28 -1.63
CA ILE A 59 5.19 -0.81 -0.40
C ILE A 59 5.62 -2.25 -0.69
N ARG A 60 6.85 -2.60 -0.32
CA ARG A 60 7.38 -3.96 -0.50
C ARG A 60 7.67 -4.58 0.84
N ILE A 61 7.12 -5.77 1.07
CA ILE A 61 7.40 -6.55 2.27
C ILE A 61 7.90 -7.93 1.84
N SER A 62 9.10 -8.29 2.29
CA SER A 62 9.75 -9.53 1.89
C SER A 62 9.79 -10.54 3.02
N LEU A 63 9.64 -11.81 2.67
CA LEU A 63 9.87 -12.92 3.58
C LEU A 63 10.36 -14.10 2.74
N GLY A 64 11.59 -14.54 2.99
CA GLY A 64 12.22 -15.57 2.16
C GLY A 64 12.40 -15.03 0.74
N THR A 65 11.96 -15.82 -0.25
CA THR A 65 12.03 -15.42 -1.65
C THR A 65 10.77 -14.71 -2.14
N ASN A 66 9.77 -14.56 -1.26
CA ASN A 66 8.51 -13.94 -1.63
C ASN A 66 8.55 -12.44 -1.36
N ILE A 67 7.92 -11.67 -2.24
CA ILE A 67 7.80 -10.23 -2.10
C ILE A 67 6.32 -9.88 -2.25
N TRP A 68 5.75 -9.32 -1.19
CA TRP A 68 4.39 -8.80 -1.22
C TRP A 68 4.46 -7.32 -1.55
N ARG A 69 3.68 -6.91 -2.53
CA ARG A 69 3.66 -5.54 -3.01
C ARG A 69 2.28 -4.96 -2.77
N VAL A 70 2.22 -3.75 -2.22
CA VAL A 70 0.97 -3.07 -1.92
C VAL A 70 1.03 -1.66 -2.47
N PHE A 71 0.00 -1.25 -3.17
CA PHE A 71 -0.09 0.10 -3.71
C PHE A 71 -0.91 0.99 -2.80
N CYS A 72 -0.45 2.23 -2.65
CA CYS A 72 -1.13 3.22 -1.83
C CYS A 72 -0.84 4.62 -2.36
N PHE A 73 -1.56 5.60 -1.86
CA PHE A 73 -1.25 7.00 -2.09
C PHE A 73 -1.59 7.80 -0.83
N PHE A 74 -1.06 9.02 -0.77
CA PHE A 74 -1.27 9.90 0.38
C PHE A 74 -2.26 10.99 0.00
N GLU A 75 -3.39 11.05 0.71
CA GLU A 75 -4.34 12.14 0.52
C GLU A 75 -4.01 13.24 1.51
N ALA A 76 -3.61 14.42 0.98
CA ALA A 76 -3.24 15.58 1.77
C ALA A 76 -2.23 15.27 2.89
N ASN A 77 -1.40 14.25 2.69
CA ASN A 77 -0.41 13.78 3.68
C ASN A 77 -1.02 13.40 5.03
N ARG A 78 -2.32 13.19 5.09
CA ARG A 78 -3.05 12.84 6.32
C ARG A 78 -3.61 11.44 6.29
N ILE A 79 -3.96 10.95 5.11
CA ILE A 79 -4.57 9.64 4.94
C ILE A 79 -3.71 8.82 4.00
N VAL A 80 -3.35 7.61 4.43
CA VAL A 80 -2.74 6.62 3.55
C VAL A 80 -3.87 5.75 3.02
N VAL A 81 -4.18 5.89 1.74
CA VAL A 81 -5.23 5.11 1.10
C VAL A 81 -4.60 3.87 0.50
N VAL A 82 -4.91 2.72 1.07
CA VAL A 82 -4.37 1.44 0.62
C VAL A 82 -5.27 0.87 -0.47
N LEU A 83 -4.70 0.57 -1.61
CA LEU A 83 -5.41 0.08 -2.78
C LEU A 83 -5.30 -1.43 -2.89
N ASN A 84 -4.68 -1.93 -3.96
CA ASN A 84 -4.53 -3.37 -4.16
C ASN A 84 -3.13 -3.83 -3.78
N GLY A 85 -3.00 -5.15 -3.60
CA GLY A 85 -1.71 -5.78 -3.34
C GLY A 85 -1.66 -7.16 -3.96
N TYR A 86 -0.46 -7.69 -4.08
CA TYR A 86 -0.25 -9.00 -4.66
C TYR A 86 1.08 -9.60 -4.23
N LEU A 87 1.20 -10.92 -4.37
CA LEU A 87 2.42 -11.67 -4.10
C LEU A 87 3.09 -12.00 -5.42
N LYS A 88 4.36 -11.62 -5.56
CA LYS A 88 5.12 -11.94 -6.76
C LYS A 88 6.59 -12.12 -6.42
N LYS A 89 7.21 -13.14 -7.01
CA LYS A 89 8.63 -13.44 -6.78
C LYS A 89 9.57 -12.62 -7.64
N GLU A 90 9.07 -12.05 -8.72
CA GLU A 90 9.89 -11.25 -9.62
C GLU A 90 10.14 -9.85 -9.06
N MET A 91 11.31 -9.31 -9.37
CA MET A 91 11.69 -7.98 -8.91
C MET A 91 10.89 -6.86 -9.58
N ARG A 92 10.48 -7.09 -10.81
CA ARG A 92 9.77 -6.07 -11.59
C ARG A 92 8.31 -5.94 -11.13
N THR A 93 7.88 -4.71 -10.90
CA THR A 93 6.49 -4.45 -10.56
C THR A 93 5.58 -4.74 -11.77
N SER A 94 4.46 -5.40 -11.54
CA SER A 94 3.52 -5.78 -12.59
C SER A 94 2.80 -4.56 -13.16
N PRO A 95 2.92 -4.28 -14.47
CA PRO A 95 2.17 -3.18 -15.08
C PRO A 95 0.67 -3.33 -14.94
N ARG A 96 0.18 -4.57 -14.96
CA ARG A 96 -1.24 -4.88 -14.80
C ARG A 96 -1.75 -4.47 -13.42
N GLU A 97 -0.95 -4.73 -12.38
CA GLU A 97 -1.34 -4.35 -11.03
C GLU A 97 -1.24 -2.86 -10.81
N ILE A 98 -0.27 -2.20 -11.44
CA ILE A 98 -0.17 -0.74 -11.41
C ILE A 98 -1.42 -0.12 -12.05
N GLU A 99 -1.84 -0.64 -13.19
CA GLU A 99 -3.03 -0.15 -13.88
C GLU A 99 -4.28 -0.31 -13.01
N LYS A 100 -4.40 -1.44 -12.33
CA LYS A 100 -5.50 -1.66 -11.40
C LYS A 100 -5.49 -0.63 -10.27
N ALA A 101 -4.31 -0.36 -9.72
CA ALA A 101 -4.15 0.62 -8.65
C ALA A 101 -4.57 2.02 -9.10
N ILE A 102 -4.19 2.41 -10.31
CA ILE A 102 -4.55 3.71 -10.87
C ILE A 102 -6.06 3.84 -11.00
N LYS A 103 -6.73 2.79 -11.49
CA LYS A 103 -8.18 2.78 -11.60
C LYS A 103 -8.87 2.92 -10.25
N LEU A 104 -8.35 2.21 -9.24
CA LEU A 104 -8.89 2.31 -7.89
C LEU A 104 -8.70 3.72 -7.31
N MET A 105 -7.53 4.31 -7.51
CA MET A 105 -7.26 5.66 -7.05
C MET A 105 -8.19 6.68 -7.70
N ASN A 106 -8.40 6.56 -9.01
CA ASN A 106 -9.31 7.44 -9.73
C ASN A 106 -10.74 7.30 -9.21
N ARG A 107 -11.17 6.07 -8.96
CA ARG A 107 -12.51 5.80 -8.41
C ARG A 107 -12.68 6.41 -7.02
N TYR A 108 -11.64 6.32 -6.20
CA TYR A 108 -11.66 6.92 -4.88
C TYR A 108 -11.93 8.43 -4.96
N TYR A 109 -11.21 9.12 -5.83
CA TYR A 109 -11.39 10.56 -5.99
C TYR A 109 -12.75 10.91 -6.59
N GLU A 110 -13.26 10.10 -7.50
CA GLU A 110 -14.61 10.30 -8.07
C GLU A 110 -15.69 10.20 -7.00
N GLU A 111 -15.55 9.22 -6.10
CA GLU A 111 -16.52 9.01 -5.03
C GLU A 111 -16.52 10.11 -3.99
N LYS A 112 -15.46 10.90 -3.95
CA LYS A 112 -15.33 12.01 -3.01
C LYS A 112 -15.89 13.33 -3.51
N LYS A 113 -16.27 13.40 -4.75
CA LYS A 113 -16.84 14.63 -5.32
C LYS A 113 -18.24 14.91 -4.78
#